data_8d0e9f4ae90d381a06a2134c679d8243
#
_entry.id   8d0e9f4ae90d381a06a2134c679d8243
#
_cell.length_a   1.000
_cell.length_b   1.000
_cell.length_c   1.000
_cell.angle_alpha   90.00
_cell.angle_beta   90.00
_cell.angle_gamma   90.00
#
_symmetry.space_group_name_H-M   'P 1'
#
loop_
_entity.id
_entity.type
_entity.pdbx_description
1 polymer ?
#
loop_
_entity_poly.entity_id
_entity_poly.type
_entity_poly.pdbx_seq_one_letter_code
_entity_poly.pdbx_strand_id
1 'polypeptide(L)'
;MKKMFLLSLGLVAALATSSLTGSVSAEETATHDEVKSGPKGGDYLGPFTVTKIAGAEEDGVAEGKKLCYRCKNGSRPQVVIFTRSTGPEVAALVSKIDSALVEHQSEKLTCFVNVMAENAEEAAESAKKFAMTSKVKNIPFVVPNEFENGPDDYGINPKAEVTVTFATDGKVVASHGFASAKDVCLDTCMADLASLVK
;
A
#
# COMPACT_ATOMS: atom_id res chain seq x y z
N MET A 1 -44.08 46.61 69.04
CA MET A 1 -44.86 47.68 68.40
C MET A 1 -44.59 47.68 66.91
N LYS A 2 -45.69 47.62 66.18
CA LYS A 2 -45.83 48.04 64.76
C LYS A 2 -44.99 47.31 63.72
N LYS A 3 -45.63 46.42 62.97
CA LYS A 3 -46.45 46.69 61.75
C LYS A 3 -45.50 46.94 60.56
N MET A 4 -45.56 46.17 59.56
CA MET A 4 -46.55 45.91 58.52
C MET A 4 -45.94 45.98 57.13
N PHE A 5 -46.39 45.10 56.32
CA PHE A 5 -46.75 45.15 54.87
C PHE A 5 -45.65 45.06 53.83
N LEU A 6 -45.71 43.96 53.15
CA LEU A 6 -46.27 43.75 51.79
C LEU A 6 -45.47 44.38 50.61
N LEU A 7 -45.00 43.74 49.69
CA LEU A 7 -45.60 43.34 48.40
C LEU A 7 -44.55 42.65 47.50
N SER A 8 -44.92 41.48 47.14
CA SER A 8 -44.72 40.81 45.85
C SER A 8 -44.25 41.66 44.68
N LEU A 9 -43.24 41.24 44.00
CA LEU A 9 -43.28 41.25 42.54
C LEU A 9 -42.35 40.17 42.02
N GLY A 10 -42.91 39.25 41.27
CA GLY A 10 -42.18 38.14 40.62
C GLY A 10 -41.30 38.66 39.50
N LEU A 11 -40.11 38.14 39.45
CA LEU A 11 -39.27 38.22 38.25
C LEU A 11 -39.00 36.84 37.80
N VAL A 12 -39.63 36.44 36.67
CA VAL A 12 -39.40 35.22 35.93
C VAL A 12 -38.02 35.34 35.31
N ALA A 13 -37.05 34.64 35.86
CA ALA A 13 -35.75 34.46 35.21
C ALA A 13 -35.89 33.36 34.17
N ALA A 14 -35.96 33.75 32.92
CA ALA A 14 -35.84 32.85 31.78
C ALA A 14 -34.42 32.26 31.74
N LEU A 15 -34.27 30.99 32.09
CA LEU A 15 -33.06 30.23 31.83
C LEU A 15 -32.94 30.00 30.34
N ALA A 16 -32.10 30.79 29.70
CA ALA A 16 -31.63 30.50 28.35
C ALA A 16 -30.67 29.31 28.41
N THR A 17 -31.17 28.14 28.09
CA THR A 17 -30.33 26.95 27.81
C THR A 17 -29.62 27.16 26.47
N SER A 18 -28.39 27.61 26.52
CA SER A 18 -27.51 27.61 25.36
C SER A 18 -27.17 26.15 24.98
N SER A 19 -27.88 25.65 24.01
CA SER A 19 -27.51 24.40 23.35
C SER A 19 -26.20 24.61 22.59
N LEU A 20 -25.08 24.17 23.15
CA LEU A 20 -23.87 23.99 22.40
C LEU A 20 -24.13 22.81 21.42
N THR A 21 -24.52 23.12 20.20
CA THR A 21 -24.41 22.20 19.08
C THR A 21 -22.92 22.07 18.75
N GLY A 22 -22.25 21.09 19.37
CA GLY A 22 -20.96 20.67 18.95
C GLY A 22 -21.10 20.18 17.52
N SER A 23 -20.52 20.90 16.56
CA SER A 23 -20.30 20.40 15.22
C SER A 23 -19.36 19.22 15.34
N VAL A 24 -19.89 18.00 15.26
CA VAL A 24 -19.11 16.81 14.99
C VAL A 24 -18.63 17.01 13.55
N SER A 25 -17.38 17.42 13.40
CA SER A 25 -16.70 17.32 12.11
C SER A 25 -16.75 15.84 11.74
N ALA A 26 -17.57 15.49 10.75
CA ALA A 26 -17.45 14.20 10.09
C ALA A 26 -16.02 14.14 9.55
N GLU A 27 -15.24 13.24 10.10
CA GLU A 27 -13.96 12.83 9.56
C GLU A 27 -14.26 12.36 8.14
N GLU A 28 -13.82 13.15 7.17
CA GLU A 28 -13.97 12.86 5.76
C GLU A 28 -13.16 11.59 5.51
N THR A 29 -13.83 10.44 5.58
CA THR A 29 -13.26 9.17 5.15
C THR A 29 -12.90 9.36 3.69
N ALA A 30 -11.62 9.57 3.42
CA ALA A 30 -11.08 9.60 2.07
C ALA A 30 -11.53 8.30 1.38
N THR A 31 -12.48 8.40 0.46
CA THR A 31 -12.86 7.28 -0.40
C THR A 31 -11.70 7.06 -1.35
N HIS A 32 -10.85 6.10 -1.02
CA HIS A 32 -9.82 5.65 -1.96
C HIS A 32 -10.53 4.89 -3.09
N ASP A 33 -10.30 5.31 -4.34
CA ASP A 33 -10.82 4.60 -5.51
C ASP A 33 -10.04 3.29 -5.69
N GLU A 34 -10.50 2.27 -4.96
CA GLU A 34 -10.00 0.91 -5.08
C GLU A 34 -10.61 0.24 -6.30
N VAL A 35 -9.76 -0.28 -7.19
CA VAL A 35 -10.16 -1.07 -8.35
C VAL A 35 -9.79 -2.53 -8.12
N LYS A 36 -10.64 -3.45 -8.52
CA LYS A 36 -10.33 -4.87 -8.42
C LYS A 36 -9.14 -5.21 -9.31
N SER A 37 -8.00 -5.55 -8.70
CA SER A 37 -6.75 -5.89 -9.36
C SER A 37 -5.94 -6.84 -8.48
N GLY A 38 -5.20 -7.74 -9.11
CA GLY A 38 -4.43 -8.76 -8.43
C GLY A 38 -5.20 -10.06 -8.17
N PRO A 39 -4.49 -11.12 -7.78
CA PRO A 39 -5.10 -12.42 -7.47
C PRO A 39 -5.92 -12.33 -6.19
N LYS A 40 -6.90 -13.22 -6.05
CA LYS A 40 -7.82 -13.22 -4.89
C LYS A 40 -7.18 -13.87 -3.67
N GLY A 41 -7.65 -13.49 -2.48
CA GLY A 41 -7.31 -14.20 -1.25
C GLY A 41 -7.59 -15.70 -1.35
N GLY A 42 -6.60 -16.51 -0.97
CA GLY A 42 -6.62 -17.98 -1.09
C GLY A 42 -6.04 -18.53 -2.39
N ASP A 43 -5.90 -17.74 -3.45
CA ASP A 43 -5.26 -18.16 -4.70
C ASP A 43 -3.77 -18.44 -4.47
N TYR A 44 -3.19 -19.33 -5.28
CA TYR A 44 -1.73 -19.50 -5.30
C TYR A 44 -1.08 -18.48 -6.23
N LEU A 45 0.04 -17.91 -5.76
CA LEU A 45 0.89 -17.09 -6.63
C LEU A 45 1.60 -17.98 -7.64
N GLY A 46 1.29 -17.81 -8.90
CA GLY A 46 1.96 -18.47 -10.02
C GLY A 46 3.43 -18.02 -10.20
N PRO A 47 4.27 -18.80 -10.87
CA PRO A 47 5.60 -18.37 -11.27
C PRO A 47 5.53 -17.42 -12.46
N PHE A 48 6.39 -16.38 -12.47
CA PHE A 48 6.59 -15.53 -13.64
C PHE A 48 8.04 -15.04 -13.70
N THR A 49 8.46 -14.67 -14.89
CA THR A 49 9.84 -14.26 -15.16
C THR A 49 9.93 -12.75 -15.19
N VAL A 50 10.93 -12.23 -14.49
CA VAL A 50 11.27 -10.81 -14.48
C VAL A 50 12.74 -10.60 -14.79
N THR A 51 13.12 -9.41 -15.22
CA THR A 51 14.51 -8.96 -15.30
C THR A 51 14.78 -8.02 -14.13
N LYS A 52 15.79 -8.30 -13.31
CA LYS A 52 16.24 -7.35 -12.26
C LYS A 52 16.89 -6.15 -12.92
N ILE A 53 16.41 -4.95 -12.58
CA ILE A 53 16.92 -3.69 -13.11
C ILE A 53 17.82 -3.00 -12.11
N ALA A 54 17.40 -2.93 -10.83
CA ALA A 54 18.15 -2.22 -9.79
C ALA A 54 17.72 -2.67 -8.38
N GLY A 55 18.36 -2.13 -7.35
CA GLY A 55 18.01 -2.32 -5.93
C GLY A 55 18.45 -3.67 -5.36
N ALA A 56 18.31 -3.81 -4.03
CA ALA A 56 18.65 -5.03 -3.28
C ALA A 56 20.00 -5.66 -3.69
N GLU A 57 21.09 -4.91 -3.54
CA GLU A 57 22.44 -5.34 -3.96
C GLU A 57 22.87 -6.66 -3.31
N GLU A 58 22.39 -6.92 -2.09
CA GLU A 58 22.75 -8.10 -1.29
C GLU A 58 21.82 -9.31 -1.48
N ASP A 59 20.84 -9.25 -2.39
CA ASP A 59 19.90 -10.37 -2.62
C ASP A 59 20.51 -11.54 -3.40
N GLY A 60 21.76 -11.42 -3.83
CA GLY A 60 22.50 -12.43 -4.60
C GLY A 60 22.09 -12.52 -6.07
N VAL A 61 21.35 -11.54 -6.60
CA VAL A 61 20.91 -11.46 -7.99
C VAL A 61 21.56 -10.25 -8.67
N ALA A 62 22.34 -10.47 -9.72
CA ALA A 62 22.92 -9.38 -10.49
C ALA A 62 21.87 -8.62 -11.30
N GLU A 63 22.09 -7.31 -11.52
CA GLU A 63 21.32 -6.53 -12.49
C GLU A 63 21.37 -7.16 -13.88
N GLY A 64 20.28 -7.06 -14.64
CA GLY A 64 20.11 -7.70 -15.94
C GLY A 64 19.79 -9.21 -15.88
N LYS A 65 19.82 -9.84 -14.70
CA LYS A 65 19.49 -11.26 -14.54
C LYS A 65 18.00 -11.49 -14.69
N LYS A 66 17.63 -12.46 -15.52
CA LYS A 66 16.27 -13.00 -15.64
C LYS A 66 16.05 -14.10 -14.61
N LEU A 67 14.96 -14.01 -13.83
CA LEU A 67 14.60 -15.01 -12.83
C LEU A 67 13.11 -14.89 -12.45
N CYS A 68 12.67 -15.80 -11.59
CA CYS A 68 11.38 -15.72 -10.92
C CYS A 68 11.60 -15.36 -9.43
N TYR A 69 11.39 -14.10 -9.04
CA TYR A 69 11.51 -13.67 -7.63
C TYR A 69 10.50 -14.37 -6.72
N ARG A 70 9.26 -14.54 -7.19
CA ARG A 70 8.27 -15.33 -6.45
C ARG A 70 8.79 -16.73 -6.15
N CYS A 71 9.45 -17.41 -7.12
CA CYS A 71 10.02 -18.73 -6.92
C CYS A 71 11.24 -18.71 -5.97
N LYS A 72 12.10 -17.71 -6.09
CA LYS A 72 13.24 -17.47 -5.21
C LYS A 72 12.80 -17.25 -3.77
N ASN A 73 11.67 -16.55 -3.58
CA ASN A 73 11.09 -16.28 -2.28
C ASN A 73 10.43 -17.52 -1.65
N GLY A 74 9.91 -18.45 -2.46
CA GLY A 74 9.32 -19.71 -1.98
C GLY A 74 8.08 -19.50 -1.12
N SER A 75 8.05 -20.13 0.06
CA SER A 75 6.93 -20.01 1.01
C SER A 75 7.03 -18.81 1.96
N ARG A 76 8.11 -18.03 1.89
CA ARG A 76 8.32 -16.87 2.76
C ARG A 76 7.18 -15.84 2.62
N PRO A 77 6.89 -15.09 3.70
CA PRO A 77 6.04 -13.90 3.59
C PRO A 77 6.59 -12.97 2.52
N GLN A 78 5.73 -12.51 1.62
CA GLN A 78 6.17 -11.67 0.50
C GLN A 78 5.12 -10.65 0.10
N VAL A 79 5.60 -9.46 -0.25
CA VAL A 79 4.82 -8.40 -0.88
C VAL A 79 5.25 -8.30 -2.34
N VAL A 80 4.27 -8.35 -3.23
CA VAL A 80 4.48 -8.21 -4.69
C VAL A 80 3.77 -6.95 -5.13
N ILE A 81 4.52 -5.98 -5.63
CA ILE A 81 3.98 -4.71 -6.11
C ILE A 81 4.09 -4.68 -7.64
N PHE A 82 3.00 -4.33 -8.29
CA PHE A 82 2.97 -3.95 -9.70
C PHE A 82 2.61 -2.47 -9.77
N THR A 83 3.41 -1.67 -10.46
CA THR A 83 3.17 -0.23 -10.55
C THR A 83 3.49 0.33 -11.92
N ARG A 84 2.62 1.23 -12.40
CA ARG A 84 2.83 2.11 -13.56
C ARG A 84 3.26 3.52 -13.13
N SER A 85 3.21 3.79 -11.83
CA SER A 85 3.59 5.07 -11.25
C SER A 85 4.83 4.93 -10.38
N THR A 86 5.73 5.89 -10.48
CA THR A 86 6.92 6.04 -9.62
C THR A 86 6.85 7.31 -8.77
N GLY A 87 5.61 7.78 -8.54
CA GLY A 87 5.32 9.00 -7.78
C GLY A 87 5.63 8.88 -6.28
N PRO A 88 5.49 10.01 -5.55
CA PRO A 88 5.87 10.08 -4.14
C PRO A 88 5.04 9.15 -3.24
N GLU A 89 3.80 8.86 -3.58
CA GLU A 89 2.93 7.96 -2.81
C GLU A 89 3.44 6.52 -2.88
N VAL A 90 3.81 6.06 -4.09
CA VAL A 90 4.41 4.73 -4.27
C VAL A 90 5.79 4.67 -3.61
N ALA A 91 6.57 5.75 -3.68
CA ALA A 91 7.86 5.82 -2.99
C ALA A 91 7.68 5.73 -1.46
N ALA A 92 6.65 6.36 -0.90
CA ALA A 92 6.32 6.26 0.52
C ALA A 92 5.93 4.84 0.92
N LEU A 93 5.09 4.16 0.11
CA LEU A 93 4.73 2.76 0.32
C LEU A 93 5.97 1.85 0.32
N VAL A 94 6.79 1.96 -0.71
CA VAL A 94 8.00 1.13 -0.87
C VAL A 94 8.99 1.39 0.27
N SER A 95 9.13 2.65 0.72
CA SER A 95 9.98 3.00 1.86
C SER A 95 9.49 2.40 3.18
N LYS A 96 8.18 2.41 3.45
CA LYS A 96 7.60 1.76 4.63
C LYS A 96 7.82 0.25 4.60
N ILE A 97 7.64 -0.38 3.44
CA ILE A 97 7.89 -1.82 3.29
C ILE A 97 9.37 -2.14 3.46
N ASP A 98 10.29 -1.31 2.93
CA ASP A 98 11.74 -1.52 3.11
C ASP A 98 12.13 -1.50 4.60
N SER A 99 11.54 -0.59 5.39
CA SER A 99 11.71 -0.57 6.84
C SER A 99 11.18 -1.85 7.50
N ALA A 100 10.01 -2.30 7.08
CA ALA A 100 9.41 -3.53 7.59
C ALA A 100 10.24 -4.79 7.24
N LEU A 101 10.93 -4.82 6.09
CA LEU A 101 11.85 -5.91 5.75
C LEU A 101 13.00 -6.04 6.77
N VAL A 102 13.48 -4.90 7.29
CA VAL A 102 14.52 -4.89 8.33
C VAL A 102 13.95 -5.30 9.68
N GLU A 103 12.77 -4.80 10.05
CA GLU A 103 12.10 -5.13 11.31
C GLU A 103 11.74 -6.61 11.40
N HIS A 104 11.28 -7.21 10.28
CA HIS A 104 10.83 -8.59 10.20
C HIS A 104 11.85 -9.52 9.51
N GLN A 105 13.13 -9.26 9.71
CA GLN A 105 14.20 -10.09 9.15
C GLN A 105 14.16 -11.54 9.68
N SER A 106 13.73 -11.74 10.92
CA SER A 106 13.57 -13.08 11.54
C SER A 106 12.51 -13.91 10.81
N GLU A 107 11.43 -13.31 10.38
CA GLU A 107 10.33 -13.92 9.61
C GLU A 107 10.68 -14.09 8.14
N LYS A 108 11.83 -13.54 7.71
CA LYS A 108 12.30 -13.55 6.32
C LYS A 108 11.31 -12.92 5.34
N LEU A 109 10.64 -11.85 5.79
CA LEU A 109 9.77 -11.06 4.93
C LEU A 109 10.54 -10.60 3.68
N THR A 110 9.89 -10.65 2.53
CA THR A 110 10.47 -10.26 1.24
C THR A 110 9.53 -9.33 0.48
N CYS A 111 10.10 -8.52 -0.40
CA CYS A 111 9.34 -7.68 -1.32
C CYS A 111 10.07 -7.61 -2.67
N PHE A 112 9.34 -7.37 -3.75
CA PHE A 112 9.88 -6.92 -5.03
C PHE A 112 8.86 -6.06 -5.77
N VAL A 113 9.35 -5.09 -6.53
CA VAL A 113 8.54 -4.11 -7.24
C VAL A 113 8.66 -4.34 -8.74
N ASN A 114 7.55 -4.68 -9.37
CA ASN A 114 7.42 -4.81 -10.82
C ASN A 114 7.03 -3.44 -11.39
N VAL A 115 7.91 -2.83 -12.13
CA VAL A 115 7.63 -1.58 -12.83
C VAL A 115 7.14 -1.91 -14.23
N MET A 116 5.99 -1.39 -14.59
CA MET A 116 5.29 -1.64 -15.85
C MET A 116 5.21 -0.37 -16.68
N ALA A 117 5.29 -0.50 -17.99
CA ALA A 117 5.12 0.59 -18.95
C ALA A 117 4.67 0.03 -20.31
N GLU A 118 4.45 0.90 -21.28
CA GLU A 118 4.03 0.51 -22.63
C GLU A 118 5.09 -0.32 -23.38
N ASN A 119 6.36 -0.16 -23.01
CA ASN A 119 7.46 -0.94 -23.56
C ASN A 119 8.51 -1.27 -22.49
N ALA A 120 9.32 -2.30 -22.76
CA ALA A 120 10.30 -2.84 -21.81
C ALA A 120 11.44 -1.84 -21.48
N GLU A 121 11.83 -1.00 -22.45
CA GLU A 121 12.91 -0.01 -22.26
C GLU A 121 12.47 1.10 -21.32
N GLU A 122 11.29 1.64 -21.54
CA GLU A 122 10.67 2.64 -20.65
C GLU A 122 10.46 2.08 -19.23
N ALA A 123 9.98 0.84 -19.11
CA ALA A 123 9.83 0.17 -17.82
C ALA A 123 11.19 0.06 -17.10
N ALA A 124 12.25 -0.30 -17.81
CA ALA A 124 13.59 -0.43 -17.24
C ALA A 124 14.18 0.92 -16.82
N GLU A 125 14.03 1.98 -17.63
CA GLU A 125 14.46 3.33 -17.25
C GLU A 125 13.71 3.84 -16.03
N SER A 126 12.40 3.66 -16.00
CA SER A 126 11.54 4.02 -14.86
C SER A 126 11.93 3.25 -13.60
N ALA A 127 12.17 1.95 -13.70
CA ALA A 127 12.60 1.11 -12.58
C ALA A 127 13.96 1.58 -12.01
N LYS A 128 14.93 1.88 -12.89
CA LYS A 128 16.24 2.39 -12.48
C LYS A 128 16.14 3.74 -11.78
N LYS A 129 15.38 4.67 -12.36
CA LYS A 129 15.14 5.98 -11.77
C LYS A 129 14.43 5.86 -10.42
N PHE A 130 13.44 4.98 -10.31
CA PHE A 130 12.67 4.78 -9.09
C PHE A 130 13.54 4.19 -7.97
N ALA A 131 14.39 3.21 -8.26
CA ALA A 131 15.34 2.68 -7.30
C ALA A 131 16.26 3.77 -6.72
N MET A 132 16.75 4.67 -7.59
CA MET A 132 17.61 5.79 -7.17
C MET A 132 16.87 6.83 -6.30
N THR A 133 15.62 7.13 -6.63
CA THR A 133 14.84 8.19 -5.96
C THR A 133 14.19 7.72 -4.66
N SER A 134 13.75 6.47 -4.58
CA SER A 134 13.13 5.89 -3.38
C SER A 134 14.14 5.64 -2.25
N LYS A 135 15.43 5.49 -2.59
CA LYS A 135 16.54 5.25 -1.64
C LYS A 135 16.39 4.00 -0.77
N VAL A 136 15.54 3.05 -1.18
CA VAL A 136 15.38 1.76 -0.49
C VAL A 136 16.56 0.85 -0.81
N LYS A 137 16.89 -0.06 0.10
CA LYS A 137 18.09 -0.90 0.00
C LYS A 137 17.80 -2.37 -0.16
N ASN A 138 16.65 -2.84 0.34
CA ASN A 138 16.35 -4.27 0.45
C ASN A 138 15.35 -4.75 -0.60
N ILE A 139 14.83 -3.84 -1.43
CA ILE A 139 13.79 -4.14 -2.41
C ILE A 139 14.38 -4.12 -3.83
N PRO A 140 14.32 -5.23 -4.57
CA PRO A 140 14.66 -5.24 -5.99
C PRO A 140 13.55 -4.63 -6.84
N PHE A 141 13.94 -3.81 -7.80
CA PHE A 141 13.09 -3.26 -8.85
C PHE A 141 13.30 -4.07 -10.12
N VAL A 142 12.22 -4.57 -10.66
CA VAL A 142 12.23 -5.53 -11.76
C VAL A 142 11.25 -5.11 -12.85
N VAL A 143 11.47 -5.66 -14.06
CA VAL A 143 10.53 -5.54 -15.16
C VAL A 143 10.06 -6.96 -15.53
N PRO A 144 8.74 -7.24 -15.47
CA PRO A 144 8.20 -8.52 -15.89
C PRO A 144 8.36 -8.72 -17.41
N ASN A 145 8.38 -9.97 -17.88
CA ASN A 145 8.36 -10.22 -19.31
C ASN A 145 7.11 -9.63 -19.98
N GLU A 146 5.97 -9.74 -19.27
CA GLU A 146 4.68 -9.13 -19.62
C GLU A 146 4.63 -7.70 -19.06
N PHE A 147 5.51 -6.84 -19.57
CA PHE A 147 5.83 -5.53 -19.02
C PHE A 147 4.65 -4.52 -19.07
N GLU A 148 3.68 -4.74 -19.93
CA GLU A 148 2.53 -3.83 -20.10
C GLU A 148 1.42 -4.13 -19.06
N ASN A 149 1.02 -5.39 -18.94
CA ASN A 149 -0.15 -5.77 -18.13
C ASN A 149 0.17 -6.74 -16.99
N GLY A 150 1.46 -7.07 -16.80
CA GLY A 150 1.86 -8.09 -15.83
C GLY A 150 1.49 -9.51 -16.28
N PRO A 151 1.79 -10.53 -15.46
CA PRO A 151 1.50 -11.92 -15.80
C PRO A 151 0.00 -12.18 -15.87
N ASP A 152 -0.46 -12.91 -16.89
CA ASP A 152 -1.89 -13.20 -17.14
C ASP A 152 -2.60 -13.80 -15.93
N ASP A 153 -1.95 -14.73 -15.22
CA ASP A 153 -2.49 -15.43 -14.06
C ASP A 153 -2.64 -14.52 -12.83
N TYR A 154 -2.10 -13.30 -12.87
CA TYR A 154 -2.19 -12.35 -11.74
C TYR A 154 -3.42 -11.44 -11.83
N GLY A 155 -4.07 -11.34 -12.98
CA GLY A 155 -5.27 -10.51 -13.13
C GLY A 155 -5.04 -9.04 -12.81
N ILE A 156 -3.87 -8.51 -13.19
CA ILE A 156 -3.54 -7.10 -13.00
C ILE A 156 -4.46 -6.26 -13.89
N ASN A 157 -5.23 -5.37 -13.27
CA ASN A 157 -6.17 -4.52 -14.00
C ASN A 157 -5.41 -3.41 -14.75
N PRO A 158 -5.62 -3.25 -16.07
CA PRO A 158 -5.00 -2.17 -16.84
C PRO A 158 -5.33 -0.75 -16.32
N LYS A 159 -6.45 -0.60 -15.59
CA LYS A 159 -6.87 0.68 -14.98
C LYS A 159 -6.25 0.92 -13.60
N ALA A 160 -5.54 -0.06 -13.03
CA ALA A 160 -4.84 0.13 -11.78
C ALA A 160 -3.45 0.71 -12.04
N GLU A 161 -3.14 1.88 -11.47
CA GLU A 161 -1.77 2.37 -11.47
C GLU A 161 -0.88 1.57 -10.52
N VAL A 162 -1.46 1.08 -9.42
CA VAL A 162 -0.73 0.29 -8.42
C VAL A 162 -1.56 -0.92 -8.02
N THR A 163 -0.91 -2.08 -7.97
CA THR A 163 -1.48 -3.29 -7.37
C THR A 163 -0.49 -3.84 -6.35
N VAL A 164 -0.96 -4.09 -5.13
CA VAL A 164 -0.16 -4.63 -4.03
C VAL A 164 -0.74 -5.97 -3.60
N THR A 165 0.04 -7.03 -3.67
CA THR A 165 -0.36 -8.38 -3.29
C THR A 165 0.47 -8.87 -2.10
N PHE A 166 -0.19 -9.36 -1.08
CA PHE A 166 0.38 -9.91 0.13
C PHE A 166 0.19 -11.42 0.13
N ALA A 167 1.26 -12.18 0.34
CA ALA A 167 1.21 -13.64 0.29
C ALA A 167 2.15 -14.28 1.31
N THR A 168 1.75 -15.44 1.83
CA THR A 168 2.58 -16.31 2.65
C THR A 168 2.27 -17.76 2.31
N ASP A 169 3.24 -18.68 2.47
CA ASP A 169 3.12 -20.09 2.07
C ASP A 169 2.67 -20.29 0.61
N GLY A 170 3.04 -19.32 -0.26
CA GLY A 170 2.65 -19.31 -1.66
C GLY A 170 1.19 -18.96 -1.93
N LYS A 171 0.40 -18.61 -0.89
CA LYS A 171 -1.00 -18.22 -1.01
C LYS A 171 -1.18 -16.74 -0.76
N VAL A 172 -2.07 -16.14 -1.52
CA VAL A 172 -2.49 -14.75 -1.38
C VAL A 172 -3.31 -14.59 -0.11
N VAL A 173 -2.96 -13.62 0.71
CA VAL A 173 -3.73 -13.17 1.87
C VAL A 173 -4.66 -12.04 1.47
N ALA A 174 -4.11 -11.04 0.78
CA ALA A 174 -4.86 -9.88 0.28
C ALA A 174 -4.23 -9.33 -1.00
N SER A 175 -5.05 -8.66 -1.81
CA SER A 175 -4.58 -7.84 -2.93
C SER A 175 -5.41 -6.57 -3.01
N HIS A 176 -4.73 -5.43 -3.22
CA HIS A 176 -5.33 -4.12 -3.38
C HIS A 176 -4.91 -3.52 -4.71
N GLY A 177 -5.90 -3.05 -5.48
CA GLY A 177 -5.69 -2.30 -6.69
C GLY A 177 -6.12 -0.85 -6.52
N PHE A 178 -5.28 0.09 -6.89
CA PHE A 178 -5.55 1.52 -6.79
C PHE A 178 -5.58 2.12 -8.20
N ALA A 179 -6.68 2.83 -8.52
CA ALA A 179 -6.83 3.47 -9.83
C ALA A 179 -5.79 4.55 -10.05
N SER A 180 -5.42 5.27 -8.99
CA SER A 180 -4.34 6.25 -8.98
C SER A 180 -3.36 5.95 -7.86
N ALA A 181 -2.09 6.27 -8.05
CA ALA A 181 -1.07 6.19 -7.01
C ALA A 181 -1.43 7.03 -5.78
N LYS A 182 -2.19 8.12 -5.95
CA LYS A 182 -2.68 8.97 -4.86
C LYS A 182 -3.68 8.27 -3.94
N ASP A 183 -4.34 7.23 -4.44
CA ASP A 183 -5.33 6.46 -3.69
C ASP A 183 -4.70 5.37 -2.83
N VAL A 184 -3.36 5.19 -2.90
CA VAL A 184 -2.65 4.18 -2.13
C VAL A 184 -2.86 4.41 -0.64
N CYS A 185 -3.60 3.49 -0.01
CA CYS A 185 -3.86 3.50 1.42
C CYS A 185 -2.72 2.80 2.17
N LEU A 186 -1.80 3.59 2.73
CA LEU A 186 -0.64 3.06 3.45
C LEU A 186 -1.05 2.23 4.66
N ASP A 187 -2.07 2.67 5.40
CA ASP A 187 -2.50 2.00 6.63
C ASP A 187 -3.08 0.61 6.33
N THR A 188 -3.89 0.48 5.28
CA THR A 188 -4.40 -0.81 4.82
C THR A 188 -3.26 -1.74 4.39
N CYS A 189 -2.34 -1.24 3.56
CA CYS A 189 -1.19 -2.04 3.11
C CYS A 189 -0.31 -2.50 4.28
N MET A 190 -0.06 -1.64 5.27
CA MET A 190 0.76 -1.99 6.42
C MET A 190 0.05 -2.94 7.39
N ALA A 191 -1.29 -2.85 7.52
CA ALA A 191 -2.08 -3.80 8.29
C ALA A 191 -2.02 -5.21 7.70
N ASP A 192 -2.14 -5.35 6.38
CA ASP A 192 -2.01 -6.64 5.69
C ASP A 192 -0.59 -7.19 5.76
N LEU A 193 0.43 -6.34 5.60
CA LEU A 193 1.82 -6.74 5.80
C LEU A 193 2.02 -7.31 7.22
N ALA A 194 1.53 -6.63 8.26
CA ALA A 194 1.62 -7.10 9.63
C ALA A 194 0.91 -8.46 9.85
N SER A 195 -0.08 -8.78 9.05
CA SER A 195 -0.76 -10.08 9.10
C SER A 195 0.09 -11.24 8.58
N LEU A 196 1.09 -10.95 7.71
CA LEU A 196 2.00 -11.98 7.15
C LEU A 196 3.07 -12.45 8.14
N VAL A 197 3.42 -11.61 9.12
CA VAL A 197 4.59 -11.74 9.99
C VAL A 197 4.21 -11.95 11.46
N LYS A 198 3.24 -12.80 11.70
CA LYS A 198 2.74 -13.14 13.06
C LYS A 198 3.48 -14.33 13.63
#